data_5d40faf99bf2ced7d7e6b0e9df525cc4
#
_entry.id   5d40faf99bf2ced7d7e6b0e9df525cc4
#
_cell.length_a   1.000
_cell.length_b   1.000
_cell.length_c   1.000
_cell.angle_alpha   90.00
_cell.angle_beta   90.00
_cell.angle_gamma   90.00
#
_symmetry.space_group_name_H-M   'P 1'
#
loop_
_entity.id
_entity.type
_entity.pdbx_description
1 polymer ?
#
loop_
_entity_poly.entity_id
_entity_poly.type
_entity_poly.pdbx_seq_one_letter_code
_entity_poly.pdbx_strand_id
1 'polypeptide(L)'
;MSNTTPQAFWLENLKQADRYNHWIFEQIQPYLGTNVLEVGCGNGNFTSFLAHECDRVLAVDLDSEFTNSAKARLKSFHHVEVITADITTWATNQKFDTIILLDVLEHIADDVAMLQKLFDLLESNGKLVIKVPALTSLYGSMDQAIGHYCRYSKKTLAKKFAQAHIHQFRIWPFNLAGIPGWWLNSKILQRNTPPASQVSLFNRVVPILRAGENLIQPPIGLSLFGVIHKI
;
A
#
# COMPACT_ATOMS: atom_id res chain seq x y z
N MET A 1 7.09 -3.13 29.13
CA MET A 1 7.29 -3.52 27.70
C MET A 1 6.08 -3.01 26.97
N SER A 2 6.25 -2.05 26.06
CA SER A 2 5.12 -1.51 25.29
C SER A 2 4.56 -2.62 24.41
N ASN A 3 3.28 -2.97 24.60
CA ASN A 3 2.55 -3.89 23.71
C ASN A 3 2.32 -3.20 22.37
N THR A 4 3.38 -3.09 21.57
CA THR A 4 3.27 -2.58 20.20
C THR A 4 2.51 -3.61 19.38
N THR A 5 1.38 -3.23 18.80
CA THR A 5 0.63 -4.11 17.90
C THR A 5 1.50 -4.49 16.69
N PRO A 6 1.27 -5.65 16.04
CA PRO A 6 2.00 -6.00 14.82
C PRO A 6 1.92 -4.94 13.73
N GLN A 7 0.78 -4.27 13.56
CA GLN A 7 0.61 -3.15 12.63
C GLN A 7 1.49 -1.95 13.00
N ALA A 8 1.49 -1.53 14.27
CA ALA A 8 2.34 -0.43 14.74
C ALA A 8 3.83 -0.76 14.58
N PHE A 9 4.23 -2.04 14.81
CA PHE A 9 5.58 -2.52 14.54
C PHE A 9 5.96 -2.35 13.06
N TRP A 10 5.08 -2.75 12.12
CA TRP A 10 5.33 -2.60 10.70
C TRP A 10 5.47 -1.13 10.29
N LEU A 11 4.57 -0.27 10.72
CA LEU A 11 4.60 1.17 10.41
C LEU A 11 5.89 1.83 10.93
N GLU A 12 6.33 1.48 12.15
CA GLU A 12 7.57 2.06 12.71
C GLU A 12 8.83 1.54 12.00
N ASN A 13 8.87 0.26 11.62
CA ASN A 13 10.01 -0.29 10.87
C ASN A 13 10.04 0.20 9.42
N LEU A 14 8.89 0.30 8.75
CA LEU A 14 8.81 0.88 7.41
C LEU A 14 9.22 2.35 7.39
N LYS A 15 8.93 3.11 8.44
CA LYS A 15 9.42 4.50 8.59
C LYS A 15 10.94 4.62 8.46
N GLN A 16 11.69 3.60 8.92
CA GLN A 16 13.14 3.55 8.85
C GLN A 16 13.67 2.89 7.56
N ALA A 17 12.80 2.36 6.73
CA ALA A 17 13.15 1.66 5.50
C ALA A 17 13.12 2.61 4.27
N ASP A 18 13.84 3.74 4.34
CA ASP A 18 13.76 4.81 3.35
C ASP A 18 13.99 4.35 1.91
N ARG A 19 14.98 3.46 1.67
CA ARG A 19 15.29 2.97 0.33
C ARG A 19 14.18 2.10 -0.22
N TYR A 20 13.56 1.29 0.64
CA TYR A 20 12.43 0.46 0.25
C TYR A 20 11.18 1.29 -0.02
N ASN A 21 10.90 2.28 0.82
CA ASN A 21 9.80 3.22 0.62
C ASN A 21 9.97 4.02 -0.69
N HIS A 22 11.19 4.48 -0.96
CA HIS A 22 11.49 5.17 -2.20
C HIS A 22 11.30 4.26 -3.42
N TRP A 23 11.71 2.98 -3.34
CA TRP A 23 11.47 2.00 -4.40
C TRP A 23 9.98 1.72 -4.66
N ILE A 24 9.14 1.69 -3.58
CA ILE A 24 7.68 1.64 -3.72
C ILE A 24 7.18 2.93 -4.37
N PHE A 25 7.66 4.10 -3.92
CA PHE A 25 7.22 5.39 -4.44
C PHE A 25 7.49 5.55 -5.94
N GLU A 26 8.61 5.08 -6.43
CA GLU A 26 8.93 5.07 -7.86
C GLU A 26 7.95 4.25 -8.71
N GLN A 27 7.28 3.26 -8.12
CA GLN A 27 6.25 2.49 -8.84
C GLN A 27 4.96 3.29 -9.01
N ILE A 28 4.67 4.22 -8.13
CA ILE A 28 3.42 5.02 -8.14
C ILE A 28 3.61 6.40 -8.76
N GLN A 29 4.78 6.99 -8.64
CA GLN A 29 5.10 8.36 -9.10
C GLN A 29 4.66 8.64 -10.56
N PRO A 30 4.83 7.74 -11.55
CA PRO A 30 4.40 7.98 -12.94
C PRO A 30 2.88 8.11 -13.12
N TYR A 31 2.11 7.78 -12.10
CA TYR A 31 0.64 7.77 -12.15
C TYR A 31 0.02 8.88 -11.31
N LEU A 32 0.83 9.64 -10.56
CA LEU A 32 0.36 10.75 -9.75
C LEU A 32 -0.21 11.87 -10.60
N GLY A 33 -1.33 12.41 -10.14
CA GLY A 33 -1.88 13.68 -10.56
C GLY A 33 -1.62 14.75 -9.49
N THR A 34 -2.50 15.73 -9.40
CA THR A 34 -2.34 16.90 -8.51
C THR A 34 -3.26 16.86 -7.31
N ASN A 35 -4.43 16.19 -7.41
CA ASN A 35 -5.45 16.09 -6.37
C ASN A 35 -5.62 14.62 -5.93
N VAL A 36 -4.91 14.25 -4.88
CA VAL A 36 -4.70 12.85 -4.49
C VAL A 36 -5.49 12.49 -3.23
N LEU A 37 -6.15 11.31 -3.25
CA LEU A 37 -6.65 10.63 -2.07
C LEU A 37 -5.71 9.47 -1.71
N GLU A 38 -5.14 9.47 -0.52
CA GLU A 38 -4.43 8.32 0.05
C GLU A 38 -5.34 7.62 1.06
N VAL A 39 -5.63 6.34 0.83
CA VAL A 39 -6.42 5.49 1.73
C VAL A 39 -5.49 4.58 2.52
N GLY A 40 -5.62 4.60 3.87
CA GLY A 40 -4.73 3.86 4.76
C GLY A 40 -3.39 4.57 4.93
N CYS A 41 -3.40 5.87 5.23
CA CYS A 41 -2.17 6.67 5.32
C CYS A 41 -1.26 6.29 6.51
N GLY A 42 -1.77 5.53 7.47
CA GLY A 42 -1.05 5.16 8.67
C GLY A 42 -0.46 6.37 9.38
N ASN A 43 0.83 6.33 9.71
CA ASN A 43 1.55 7.43 10.36
C ASN A 43 2.03 8.53 9.39
N GLY A 44 1.53 8.59 8.17
CA GLY A 44 1.84 9.62 7.16
C GLY A 44 3.20 9.42 6.46
N ASN A 45 3.75 8.22 6.49
CA ASN A 45 5.06 7.95 5.89
C ASN A 45 5.03 8.14 4.36
N PHE A 46 4.06 7.53 3.67
CA PHE A 46 3.88 7.71 2.21
C PHE A 46 3.25 9.05 1.88
N THR A 47 2.36 9.56 2.71
CA THR A 47 1.80 10.92 2.58
C THR A 47 2.90 11.97 2.46
N SER A 48 4.03 11.79 3.16
CA SER A 48 5.18 12.71 3.05
C SER A 48 5.77 12.76 1.63
N PHE A 49 5.81 11.65 0.91
CA PHE A 49 6.26 11.63 -0.49
C PHE A 49 5.25 12.35 -1.39
N LEU A 50 3.95 12.07 -1.20
CA LEU A 50 2.88 12.70 -1.96
C LEU A 50 2.84 14.21 -1.75
N ALA A 51 3.11 14.68 -0.52
CA ALA A 51 3.16 16.08 -0.17
C ALA A 51 4.24 16.88 -0.91
N HIS A 52 5.26 16.22 -1.45
CA HIS A 52 6.30 16.88 -2.26
C HIS A 52 5.98 16.93 -3.76
N GLU A 53 5.04 16.11 -4.22
CA GLU A 53 4.76 15.91 -5.64
C GLU A 53 3.37 16.43 -6.07
N CYS A 54 2.44 16.58 -5.13
CA CYS A 54 1.03 16.85 -5.42
C CYS A 54 0.60 18.21 -4.86
N ASP A 55 -0.35 18.87 -5.53
CA ASP A 55 -0.88 20.18 -5.11
C ASP A 55 -1.87 20.05 -3.94
N ARG A 56 -2.56 18.93 -3.85
CA ARG A 56 -3.51 18.62 -2.77
C ARG A 56 -3.48 17.13 -2.43
N VAL A 57 -3.38 16.83 -1.15
CA VAL A 57 -3.45 15.45 -0.63
C VAL A 57 -4.49 15.37 0.48
N LEU A 58 -5.47 14.48 0.31
CA LEU A 58 -6.36 14.05 1.38
C LEU A 58 -5.91 12.65 1.82
N ALA A 59 -5.46 12.52 3.05
CA ALA A 59 -4.99 11.26 3.63
C ALA A 59 -6.00 10.75 4.66
N VAL A 60 -6.44 9.50 4.50
CA VAL A 60 -7.49 8.89 5.34
C VAL A 60 -6.96 7.63 6.00
N ASP A 61 -7.21 7.49 7.30
CA ASP A 61 -6.96 6.24 8.03
C ASP A 61 -8.06 6.01 9.07
N LEU A 62 -8.33 4.76 9.40
CA LEU A 62 -9.30 4.36 10.41
C LEU A 62 -8.80 4.65 11.83
N ASP A 63 -7.49 4.51 12.06
CA ASP A 63 -6.87 4.60 13.37
C ASP A 63 -6.53 6.04 13.74
N SER A 64 -7.12 6.52 14.85
CA SER A 64 -6.91 7.88 15.35
C SER A 64 -5.48 8.14 15.88
N GLU A 65 -4.77 7.13 16.38
CA GLU A 65 -3.38 7.27 16.83
C GLU A 65 -2.48 7.47 15.62
N PHE A 66 -2.72 6.72 14.55
CA PHE A 66 -1.97 6.85 13.30
C PHE A 66 -2.23 8.20 12.65
N THR A 67 -3.49 8.64 12.53
CA THR A 67 -3.79 9.95 11.93
C THR A 67 -3.27 11.11 12.76
N ASN A 68 -3.25 11.02 14.09
CA ASN A 68 -2.62 12.03 14.94
C ASN A 68 -1.10 12.09 14.71
N SER A 69 -0.44 10.96 14.56
CA SER A 69 0.98 10.88 14.20
C SER A 69 1.25 11.49 12.81
N ALA A 70 0.38 11.17 11.83
CA ALA A 70 0.45 11.73 10.48
C ALA A 70 0.27 13.25 10.48
N LYS A 71 -0.73 13.79 11.19
CA LYS A 71 -0.93 15.26 11.37
C LYS A 71 0.29 15.94 11.94
N ALA A 72 0.92 15.35 12.98
CA ALA A 72 2.13 15.89 13.57
C ALA A 72 3.31 15.92 12.59
N ARG A 73 3.48 14.86 11.81
CA ARG A 73 4.52 14.73 10.78
C ARG A 73 4.35 15.74 9.64
N LEU A 74 3.10 15.93 9.20
CA LEU A 74 2.76 16.68 7.99
C LEU A 74 2.38 18.13 8.23
N LYS A 75 2.56 18.63 9.46
CA LYS A 75 2.15 19.99 9.89
C LYS A 75 2.69 21.14 9.04
N SER A 76 3.82 20.94 8.36
CA SER A 76 4.44 21.95 7.48
C SER A 76 3.84 21.97 6.07
N PHE A 77 3.05 20.97 5.69
CA PHE A 77 2.43 20.86 4.38
C PHE A 77 0.97 21.31 4.43
N HIS A 78 0.71 22.60 4.19
CA HIS A 78 -0.63 23.20 4.31
C HIS A 78 -1.65 22.69 3.28
N HIS A 79 -1.19 22.04 2.22
CA HIS A 79 -2.02 21.42 1.18
C HIS A 79 -2.34 19.94 1.46
N VAL A 80 -1.89 19.42 2.60
CA VAL A 80 -2.17 18.06 3.06
C VAL A 80 -3.21 18.11 4.18
N GLU A 81 -4.33 17.42 3.97
CA GLU A 81 -5.36 17.21 4.97
C GLU A 81 -5.34 15.75 5.43
N VAL A 82 -5.36 15.51 6.74
CA VAL A 82 -5.42 14.15 7.33
C VAL A 82 -6.70 14.02 8.14
N ILE A 83 -7.51 13.02 7.80
CA ILE A 83 -8.76 12.73 8.49
C ILE A 83 -8.79 11.31 9.05
N THR A 84 -9.46 11.14 10.21
CA THR A 84 -9.76 9.83 10.78
C THR A 84 -11.14 9.42 10.30
N ALA A 85 -11.21 8.38 9.46
CA ALA A 85 -12.47 7.87 8.94
C ALA A 85 -12.35 6.42 8.49
N ASP A 86 -13.45 5.67 8.63
CA ASP A 86 -13.58 4.37 7.98
C ASP A 86 -13.96 4.59 6.51
N ILE A 87 -13.02 4.31 5.62
CA ILE A 87 -13.21 4.49 4.18
C ILE A 87 -14.39 3.66 3.65
N THR A 88 -14.76 2.56 4.29
CA THR A 88 -15.89 1.72 3.85
C THR A 88 -17.24 2.43 3.99
N THR A 89 -17.38 3.25 5.04
CA THR A 89 -18.60 4.00 5.37
C THR A 89 -18.49 5.49 5.07
N TRP A 90 -17.27 6.02 4.92
CA TRP A 90 -17.03 7.43 4.65
C TRP A 90 -17.71 7.89 3.36
N ALA A 91 -18.51 8.95 3.46
CA ALA A 91 -19.24 9.53 2.34
C ALA A 91 -18.65 10.89 1.97
N THR A 92 -18.38 11.10 0.68
CA THR A 92 -17.90 12.35 0.15
C THR A 92 -18.38 12.54 -1.29
N ASN A 93 -18.59 13.79 -1.69
CA ASN A 93 -18.84 14.17 -3.07
C ASN A 93 -17.57 14.65 -3.79
N GLN A 94 -16.43 14.68 -3.08
CA GLN A 94 -15.15 15.04 -3.68
C GLN A 94 -14.73 13.98 -4.69
N LYS A 95 -14.07 14.44 -5.75
CA LYS A 95 -13.44 13.58 -6.75
C LYS A 95 -11.95 13.82 -6.74
N PHE A 96 -11.19 12.82 -7.18
CA PHE A 96 -9.75 12.84 -7.17
C PHE A 96 -9.22 12.41 -8.54
N ASP A 97 -8.16 13.03 -8.99
CA ASP A 97 -7.47 12.58 -10.20
C ASP A 97 -6.63 11.33 -9.94
N THR A 98 -6.20 11.14 -8.68
CA THR A 98 -5.46 9.95 -8.27
C THR A 98 -5.93 9.45 -6.89
N ILE A 99 -6.13 8.14 -6.78
CA ILE A 99 -6.40 7.46 -5.51
C ILE A 99 -5.33 6.40 -5.30
N ILE A 100 -4.79 6.30 -4.07
CA ILE A 100 -3.69 5.39 -3.73
C ILE A 100 -4.11 4.52 -2.55
N LEU A 101 -3.89 3.21 -2.69
CA LEU A 101 -4.01 2.21 -1.62
C LEU A 101 -2.74 1.36 -1.58
N LEU A 102 -1.98 1.45 -0.51
CA LEU A 102 -0.78 0.64 -0.31
C LEU A 102 -0.95 -0.29 0.89
N ASP A 103 -1.10 -1.58 0.61
CA ASP A 103 -1.32 -2.62 1.62
C ASP A 103 -2.55 -2.34 2.52
N VAL A 104 -3.70 -2.07 1.88
CA VAL A 104 -4.98 -1.76 2.54
C VAL A 104 -6.10 -2.72 2.09
N LEU A 105 -6.15 -3.04 0.80
CA LEU A 105 -7.27 -3.79 0.21
C LEU A 105 -7.44 -5.19 0.84
N GLU A 106 -6.34 -5.81 1.23
CA GLU A 106 -6.29 -7.11 1.93
C GLU A 106 -6.91 -7.11 3.33
N HIS A 107 -7.11 -5.92 3.92
CA HIS A 107 -7.78 -5.73 5.21
C HIS A 107 -9.28 -5.52 5.08
N ILE A 108 -9.82 -5.50 3.86
CA ILE A 108 -11.23 -5.20 3.60
C ILE A 108 -11.93 -6.47 3.16
N ALA A 109 -12.97 -6.87 3.93
CA ALA A 109 -13.70 -8.11 3.67
C ALA A 109 -14.42 -8.08 2.31
N ASP A 110 -15.06 -6.96 1.96
CA ASP A 110 -15.67 -6.73 0.65
C ASP A 110 -14.77 -5.81 -0.20
N ASP A 111 -13.70 -6.40 -0.70
CA ASP A 111 -12.71 -5.72 -1.54
C ASP A 111 -13.31 -5.28 -2.90
N VAL A 112 -14.32 -5.97 -3.41
CA VAL A 112 -15.00 -5.61 -4.66
C VAL A 112 -15.82 -4.33 -4.48
N ALA A 113 -16.63 -4.24 -3.42
CA ALA A 113 -17.39 -3.04 -3.11
C ALA A 113 -16.47 -1.83 -2.85
N MET A 114 -15.31 -2.07 -2.19
CA MET A 114 -14.31 -1.02 -1.98
C MET A 114 -13.72 -0.53 -3.30
N LEU A 115 -13.32 -1.42 -4.18
CA LEU A 115 -12.79 -1.07 -5.51
C LEU A 115 -13.80 -0.24 -6.31
N GLN A 116 -15.09 -0.65 -6.29
CA GLN A 116 -16.16 0.10 -6.95
C GLN A 116 -16.31 1.51 -6.36
N LYS A 117 -16.38 1.61 -5.03
CA LYS A 117 -16.48 2.89 -4.32
C LYS A 117 -15.34 3.84 -4.69
N LEU A 118 -14.10 3.36 -4.67
CA LEU A 118 -12.93 4.17 -5.00
C LEU A 118 -12.91 4.55 -6.49
N PHE A 119 -13.31 3.64 -7.36
CA PHE A 119 -13.44 3.93 -8.78
C PHE A 119 -14.48 5.02 -9.04
N ASP A 120 -15.58 5.03 -8.29
CA ASP A 120 -16.60 6.08 -8.38
C ASP A 120 -16.08 7.44 -7.90
N LEU A 121 -15.16 7.48 -6.95
CA LEU A 121 -14.52 8.71 -6.46
C LEU A 121 -13.47 9.29 -7.42
N LEU A 122 -13.05 8.56 -8.46
CA LEU A 122 -12.15 9.09 -9.46
C LEU A 122 -12.86 10.11 -10.37
N GLU A 123 -12.11 11.11 -10.76
CA GLU A 123 -12.43 11.99 -11.89
C GLU A 123 -12.38 11.23 -13.22
N SER A 124 -12.92 11.79 -14.29
CA SER A 124 -12.69 11.30 -15.65
C SER A 124 -11.19 11.37 -15.97
N ASN A 125 -10.64 10.31 -16.56
CA ASN A 125 -9.21 10.10 -16.79
C ASN A 125 -8.37 9.94 -15.50
N GLY A 126 -9.03 9.80 -14.35
CA GLY A 126 -8.35 9.55 -13.07
C GLY A 126 -7.76 8.14 -12.97
N LYS A 127 -6.87 7.94 -11.99
CA LYS A 127 -6.17 6.68 -11.78
C LYS A 127 -6.32 6.20 -10.34
N LEU A 128 -6.55 4.90 -10.19
CA LEU A 128 -6.47 4.21 -8.90
C LEU A 128 -5.22 3.34 -8.90
N VAL A 129 -4.29 3.61 -8.01
CA VAL A 129 -3.04 2.87 -7.83
C VAL A 129 -3.14 2.04 -6.56
N ILE A 130 -2.94 0.75 -6.67
CA ILE A 130 -2.98 -0.17 -5.55
C ILE A 130 -1.70 -0.97 -5.44
N LYS A 131 -1.30 -1.31 -4.21
CA LYS A 131 -0.30 -2.30 -3.90
C LYS A 131 -0.92 -3.29 -2.92
N VAL A 132 -0.81 -4.59 -3.20
CA VAL A 132 -1.36 -5.67 -2.36
C VAL A 132 -0.34 -6.80 -2.19
N PRO A 133 -0.41 -7.58 -1.09
CA PRO A 133 0.44 -8.74 -0.90
C PRO A 133 0.10 -9.83 -1.93
N ALA A 134 1.15 -10.38 -2.54
CA ALA A 134 1.03 -11.41 -3.57
C ALA A 134 1.28 -12.82 -3.01
N LEU A 135 1.06 -13.81 -3.90
CA LEU A 135 1.31 -15.23 -3.66
C LEU A 135 0.44 -15.79 -2.52
N THR A 136 -0.75 -16.25 -2.85
CA THR A 136 -1.72 -16.83 -1.90
C THR A 136 -1.13 -17.96 -1.05
N SER A 137 -0.16 -18.72 -1.60
CA SER A 137 0.58 -19.76 -0.88
C SER A 137 1.46 -19.23 0.27
N LEU A 138 1.81 -17.95 0.28
CA LEU A 138 2.58 -17.31 1.34
C LEU A 138 1.73 -16.83 2.52
N TYR A 139 0.39 -16.88 2.42
CA TYR A 139 -0.48 -16.50 3.53
C TYR A 139 -0.11 -17.31 4.78
N GLY A 140 0.19 -16.65 5.88
CA GLY A 140 0.68 -17.31 7.10
C GLY A 140 0.55 -16.45 8.36
N SER A 141 1.36 -16.75 9.38
CA SER A 141 1.27 -16.13 10.71
C SER A 141 1.39 -14.60 10.69
N MET A 142 2.28 -14.05 9.86
CA MET A 142 2.43 -12.60 9.74
C MET A 142 1.19 -11.93 9.15
N ASP A 143 0.56 -12.54 8.12
CA ASP A 143 -0.68 -12.03 7.55
C ASP A 143 -1.83 -12.03 8.57
N GLN A 144 -1.96 -13.13 9.32
CA GLN A 144 -2.97 -13.27 10.38
C GLN A 144 -2.77 -12.24 11.48
N ALA A 145 -1.51 -12.02 11.91
CA ALA A 145 -1.17 -11.10 12.98
C ALA A 145 -1.52 -9.64 12.67
N ILE A 146 -1.48 -9.24 11.40
CA ILE A 146 -1.84 -7.89 10.95
C ILE A 146 -3.26 -7.79 10.39
N GLY A 147 -4.03 -8.89 10.41
CA GLY A 147 -5.45 -8.89 10.05
C GLY A 147 -5.73 -8.94 8.55
N HIS A 148 -4.84 -9.54 7.76
CA HIS A 148 -5.14 -9.78 6.34
C HIS A 148 -6.22 -10.84 6.17
N TYR A 149 -7.23 -10.58 5.34
CA TYR A 149 -8.18 -11.60 4.89
C TYR A 149 -7.58 -12.52 3.84
N CYS A 150 -6.74 -11.99 2.95
CA CYS A 150 -6.19 -12.75 1.83
C CYS A 150 -4.87 -12.17 1.31
N ARG A 151 -4.27 -12.91 0.37
CA ARG A 151 -3.24 -12.46 -0.57
C ARG A 151 -3.74 -12.66 -1.99
N TYR A 152 -3.18 -11.95 -2.93
CA TYR A 152 -3.66 -11.93 -4.30
C TYR A 152 -2.70 -12.65 -5.26
N SER A 153 -3.24 -13.17 -6.35
CA SER A 153 -2.52 -13.48 -7.58
C SER A 153 -2.95 -12.48 -8.67
N LYS A 154 -2.17 -12.36 -9.74
CA LYS A 154 -2.59 -11.53 -10.90
C LYS A 154 -4.01 -11.90 -11.37
N LYS A 155 -4.30 -13.22 -11.42
CA LYS A 155 -5.61 -13.74 -11.86
C LYS A 155 -6.73 -13.37 -10.89
N THR A 156 -6.53 -13.52 -9.57
CA THR A 156 -7.55 -13.19 -8.57
C THR A 156 -7.79 -11.70 -8.50
N LEU A 157 -6.75 -10.88 -8.56
CA LEU A 157 -6.86 -9.42 -8.56
C LEU A 157 -7.60 -8.91 -9.82
N ALA A 158 -7.24 -9.41 -11.00
CA ALA A 158 -7.94 -9.09 -12.24
C ALA A 158 -9.44 -9.51 -12.21
N LYS A 159 -9.75 -10.65 -11.56
CA LYS A 159 -11.15 -11.07 -11.36
C LYS A 159 -11.91 -10.08 -10.47
N LYS A 160 -11.28 -9.58 -9.40
CA LYS A 160 -11.88 -8.56 -8.53
C LYS A 160 -12.15 -7.25 -9.28
N PHE A 161 -11.22 -6.81 -10.13
CA PHE A 161 -11.44 -5.66 -10.99
C PHE A 161 -12.63 -5.85 -11.94
N ALA A 162 -12.73 -7.00 -12.59
CA ALA A 162 -13.85 -7.32 -13.47
C ALA A 162 -15.20 -7.35 -12.71
N GLN A 163 -15.23 -7.88 -11.48
CA GLN A 163 -16.41 -7.86 -10.61
C GLN A 163 -16.80 -6.44 -10.17
N ALA A 164 -15.85 -5.53 -10.03
CA ALA A 164 -16.06 -4.11 -9.77
C ALA A 164 -16.32 -3.29 -11.06
N HIS A 165 -16.60 -3.95 -12.20
CA HIS A 165 -16.82 -3.30 -13.50
C HIS A 165 -15.65 -2.46 -14.01
N ILE A 166 -14.43 -2.79 -13.58
CA ILE A 166 -13.18 -2.14 -13.97
C ILE A 166 -12.54 -2.96 -15.09
N HIS A 167 -12.37 -2.33 -16.27
CA HIS A 167 -11.89 -3.03 -17.47
C HIS A 167 -10.53 -2.56 -17.96
N GLN A 168 -10.09 -1.35 -17.56
CA GLN A 168 -8.80 -0.80 -17.95
C GLN A 168 -7.84 -0.79 -16.79
N PHE A 169 -6.90 -1.73 -16.80
CA PHE A 169 -5.91 -1.87 -15.74
C PHE A 169 -4.61 -2.53 -16.24
N ARG A 170 -3.55 -2.30 -15.47
CA ARG A 170 -2.26 -3.00 -15.59
C ARG A 170 -1.90 -3.60 -14.23
N ILE A 171 -1.39 -4.85 -14.19
CA ILE A 171 -0.92 -5.51 -12.96
C ILE A 171 0.50 -6.02 -13.19
N TRP A 172 1.42 -5.69 -12.26
CA TRP A 172 2.78 -6.20 -12.30
C TRP A 172 3.27 -6.61 -10.91
N PRO A 173 4.20 -7.60 -10.84
CA PRO A 173 4.79 -8.04 -9.59
C PRO A 173 5.86 -7.06 -9.12
N PHE A 174 6.13 -7.09 -7.82
CA PHE A 174 7.10 -6.24 -7.15
C PHE A 174 7.76 -6.98 -5.99
N ASN A 175 9.06 -6.75 -5.77
CA ASN A 175 9.83 -7.26 -4.66
C ASN A 175 9.96 -8.79 -4.65
N LEU A 176 10.58 -9.35 -5.68
CA LEU A 176 10.90 -10.78 -5.75
C LEU A 176 11.77 -11.23 -4.55
N ALA A 177 12.78 -10.44 -4.21
CA ALA A 177 13.75 -10.75 -3.17
C ALA A 177 13.15 -10.81 -1.75
N GLY A 178 11.98 -10.22 -1.54
CA GLY A 178 11.25 -10.31 -0.27
C GLY A 178 10.61 -11.68 0.00
N ILE A 179 10.42 -12.51 -1.05
CA ILE A 179 9.73 -13.81 -0.95
C ILE A 179 10.41 -14.76 0.04
N PRO A 180 11.72 -15.04 -0.05
CA PRO A 180 12.39 -15.98 0.88
C PRO A 180 12.30 -15.52 2.33
N GLY A 181 12.49 -14.23 2.59
CA GLY A 181 12.41 -13.66 3.94
C GLY A 181 11.00 -13.78 4.54
N TRP A 182 9.98 -13.50 3.74
CA TRP A 182 8.59 -13.66 4.17
C TRP A 182 8.24 -15.12 4.43
N TRP A 183 8.58 -16.02 3.51
CA TRP A 183 8.34 -17.45 3.64
C TRP A 183 8.98 -18.03 4.90
N LEU A 184 10.26 -17.71 5.15
CA LEU A 184 10.98 -18.19 6.34
C LEU A 184 10.30 -17.71 7.63
N ASN A 185 10.01 -16.42 7.76
CA ASN A 185 9.42 -15.87 8.99
C ASN A 185 7.97 -16.32 9.18
N SER A 186 7.14 -16.27 8.14
CA SER A 186 5.71 -16.52 8.25
C SER A 186 5.35 -18.01 8.24
N LYS A 187 6.02 -18.83 7.39
CA LYS A 187 5.65 -20.24 7.21
C LYS A 187 6.48 -21.19 8.04
N ILE A 188 7.78 -20.96 8.19
CA ILE A 188 8.68 -21.86 8.90
C ILE A 188 8.78 -21.47 10.37
N LEU A 189 9.14 -20.22 10.65
CA LEU A 189 9.34 -19.73 12.02
C LEU A 189 8.06 -19.26 12.71
N GLN A 190 6.95 -19.17 11.98
CA GLN A 190 5.62 -18.77 12.44
C GLN A 190 5.64 -17.51 13.32
N ARG A 191 6.45 -16.52 12.92
CA ARG A 191 6.56 -15.23 13.59
C ARG A 191 5.39 -14.33 13.22
N ASN A 192 5.02 -13.44 14.13
CA ASN A 192 4.03 -12.40 13.86
C ASN A 192 4.64 -11.17 13.17
N THR A 193 5.96 -10.97 13.36
CA THR A 193 6.73 -9.88 12.73
C THR A 193 8.14 -10.36 12.40
N PRO A 194 8.80 -9.83 11.35
CA PRO A 194 10.20 -10.12 11.10
C PRO A 194 11.09 -9.40 12.14
N PRO A 195 12.32 -9.87 12.39
CA PRO A 195 13.27 -9.12 13.19
C PRO A 195 13.60 -7.75 12.56
N ALA A 196 13.69 -6.69 13.37
CA ALA A 196 14.06 -5.35 12.88
C ALA A 196 15.41 -5.32 12.15
N SER A 197 16.38 -6.15 12.61
CA SER A 197 17.67 -6.31 11.95
C SER A 197 17.56 -6.84 10.52
N GLN A 198 16.60 -7.75 10.26
CA GLN A 198 16.34 -8.27 8.92
C GLN A 198 15.75 -7.19 8.01
N VAL A 199 14.82 -6.36 8.52
CA VAL A 199 14.26 -5.23 7.78
C VAL A 199 15.36 -4.21 7.44
N SER A 200 16.21 -3.88 8.40
CA SER A 200 17.35 -2.96 8.20
C SER A 200 18.36 -3.50 7.18
N LEU A 201 18.71 -4.80 7.26
CA LEU A 201 19.59 -5.43 6.27
C LEU A 201 18.98 -5.42 4.87
N PHE A 202 17.69 -5.78 4.77
CA PHE A 202 16.96 -5.72 3.50
C PHE A 202 17.02 -4.31 2.91
N ASN A 203 16.71 -3.28 3.72
CA ASN A 203 16.75 -1.90 3.27
C ASN A 203 18.14 -1.48 2.72
N ARG A 204 19.23 -1.99 3.31
CA ARG A 204 20.60 -1.69 2.84
C ARG A 204 20.88 -2.25 1.44
N VAL A 205 20.34 -3.44 1.13
CA VAL A 205 20.57 -4.12 -0.16
C VAL A 205 19.56 -3.76 -1.23
N VAL A 206 18.48 -3.04 -0.91
CA VAL A 206 17.43 -2.60 -1.84
C VAL A 206 17.99 -2.00 -3.13
N PRO A 207 19.01 -1.13 -3.17
CA PRO A 207 19.51 -0.56 -4.43
C PRO A 207 19.99 -1.63 -5.42
N ILE A 208 20.63 -2.69 -4.93
CA ILE A 208 21.10 -3.80 -5.76
C ILE A 208 19.91 -4.66 -6.21
N LEU A 209 19.00 -4.97 -5.29
CA LEU A 209 17.80 -5.76 -5.59
C LEU A 209 16.92 -5.08 -6.63
N ARG A 210 16.70 -3.77 -6.49
CA ARG A 210 15.97 -2.93 -7.42
C ARG A 210 16.60 -2.95 -8.82
N ALA A 211 17.92 -2.74 -8.92
CA ALA A 211 18.62 -2.78 -10.20
C ALA A 211 18.46 -4.15 -10.89
N GLY A 212 18.61 -5.24 -10.13
CA GLY A 212 18.39 -6.59 -10.62
C GLY A 212 16.94 -6.83 -11.07
N GLU A 213 15.95 -6.40 -10.28
CA GLU A 213 14.53 -6.59 -10.59
C GLU A 213 14.11 -5.78 -11.84
N ASN A 214 14.62 -4.56 -12.00
CA ASN A 214 14.38 -3.76 -13.19
C ASN A 214 14.95 -4.40 -14.46
N LEU A 215 16.08 -5.09 -14.36
CA LEU A 215 16.71 -5.79 -15.48
C LEU A 215 15.97 -7.09 -15.84
N ILE A 216 15.60 -7.88 -14.84
CA ILE A 216 15.04 -9.23 -15.05
C ILE A 216 13.52 -9.17 -15.29
N GLN A 217 12.82 -8.16 -14.74
CA GLN A 217 11.35 -8.04 -14.76
C GLN A 217 10.66 -9.35 -14.36
N PRO A 218 10.83 -9.82 -13.12
CA PRO A 218 10.43 -11.15 -12.70
C PRO A 218 8.91 -11.34 -12.84
N PRO A 219 8.44 -12.56 -13.18
CA PRO A 219 7.01 -12.83 -13.36
C PRO A 219 6.22 -12.89 -12.04
N ILE A 220 6.93 -12.98 -10.91
CA ILE A 220 6.38 -13.05 -9.55
C ILE A 220 7.08 -12.05 -8.61
N GLY A 221 6.42 -11.67 -7.53
CA GLY A 221 6.96 -10.80 -6.47
C GLY A 221 6.22 -11.02 -5.17
N LEU A 222 6.74 -10.45 -4.08
CA LEU A 222 6.08 -10.51 -2.76
C LEU A 222 4.79 -9.68 -2.74
N SER A 223 4.70 -8.66 -3.58
CA SER A 223 3.53 -7.82 -3.78
C SER A 223 3.15 -7.73 -5.26
N LEU A 224 1.92 -7.29 -5.52
CA LEU A 224 1.44 -6.86 -6.82
C LEU A 224 1.11 -5.36 -6.75
N PHE A 225 1.52 -4.63 -7.77
CA PHE A 225 0.94 -3.34 -8.09
C PHE A 225 -0.17 -3.50 -9.12
N GLY A 226 -1.20 -2.68 -8.98
CA GLY A 226 -2.27 -2.51 -9.95
C GLY A 226 -2.52 -1.04 -10.23
N VAL A 227 -2.64 -0.66 -11.48
CA VAL A 227 -3.09 0.67 -11.89
C VAL A 227 -4.33 0.52 -12.73
N ILE A 228 -5.35 1.25 -12.36
CA ILE A 228 -6.66 1.29 -12.98
C ILE A 228 -6.85 2.68 -13.58
N HIS A 229 -7.38 2.74 -14.79
CA HIS A 229 -7.70 3.99 -15.49
C HIS A 229 -9.21 4.13 -15.64
N LYS A 230 -9.75 5.27 -15.21
CA LYS A 230 -11.14 5.66 -15.49
C LYS A 230 -11.17 6.49 -16.77
N ILE A 231 -11.93 6.02 -17.75
CA ILE A 231 -12.14 6.74 -19.01
C ILE A 231 -13.42 7.57 -18.90
#